data_a4550ba5805694060b27701fd07854d5
#
_entry.id   a4550ba5805694060b27701fd07854d5
#
_cell.length_a   1.000
_cell.length_b   1.000
_cell.length_c   1.000
_cell.angle_alpha   90.00
_cell.angle_beta   90.00
_cell.angle_gamma   90.00
#
_symmetry.space_group_name_H-M   'P 1'
#
loop_
_entity.id
_entity.type
_entity.pdbx_description
1 polymer ?
#
loop_
_entity_poly.entity_id
_entity_poly.type
_entity_poly.pdbx_seq_one_letter_code
_entity_poly.pdbx_strand_id
1 'polypeptide(L)'
;MKKTSILIFILFLTAIMQAQDRPQPKPGKAPVVNIKKPQTFVLANGLKVMIVEDHKLPRVTYNLTLDNAPFAEGNKKGVDELTSSLIGNGSKKITKDIFNEEIDFFGANVNFSSNGAYASSLSKYANRILELMADGALNPNFTQVEFDKEKAKMLEGLKAEEKSVPAIASRVGDALAFGKSHPSGEFTTVETLNNVTLADVQTNYQNYFVPENGYLVVIGDVKYNKIKPVVEKLFGSWPKRSTPKLTYADPKNVDFIQINFVDMPNAVQSEISLVNTINLKMSDPDFFPAAIATYILGGDFNSYLNMNLREKHGWTYGANAIIGSGKYVSKLKSASAVRNVVTDSAVVEFIKEIKKIRTEKVSDELLANVKAGYVGRFVMQVQKPQAVARYALNIE
;
A
#
# COMPACT_ATOMS: atom_id res chain seq x y z
N MET A 1 49.96 34.25 34.26
CA MET A 1 48.76 34.11 35.09
C MET A 1 47.43 34.07 34.29
N LYS A 2 47.17 35.00 33.36
CA LYS A 2 45.86 34.97 32.60
C LYS A 2 45.65 33.73 31.72
N LYS A 3 46.71 33.17 31.10
CA LYS A 3 46.61 32.00 30.23
C LYS A 3 46.36 30.68 30.99
N THR A 4 46.94 30.56 32.19
CA THR A 4 46.70 29.39 33.07
C THR A 4 45.30 29.39 33.66
N SER A 5 44.71 30.55 33.96
CA SER A 5 43.31 30.64 34.45
C SER A 5 42.30 30.30 33.39
N ILE A 6 42.55 30.61 32.11
CA ILE A 6 41.69 30.22 30.99
C ILE A 6 41.73 28.71 30.75
N LEU A 7 42.91 28.08 30.87
CA LEU A 7 43.05 26.63 30.70
C LEU A 7 42.30 25.84 31.79
N ILE A 8 42.38 26.31 33.04
CA ILE A 8 41.65 25.72 34.17
C ILE A 8 40.13 25.87 34.00
N PHE A 9 39.67 27.02 33.47
CA PHE A 9 38.24 27.25 33.23
C PHE A 9 37.70 26.37 32.12
N ILE A 10 38.48 26.12 31.06
CA ILE A 10 38.12 25.18 29.97
C ILE A 10 38.09 23.72 30.48
N LEU A 11 39.04 23.34 31.35
CA LEU A 11 39.02 21.99 31.97
C LEU A 11 37.81 21.79 32.90
N PHE A 12 37.36 22.83 33.60
CA PHE A 12 36.16 22.78 34.42
C PHE A 12 34.87 22.68 33.59
N LEU A 13 34.81 23.33 32.43
CA LEU A 13 33.67 23.22 31.51
C LEU A 13 33.53 21.82 30.89
N THR A 14 34.64 21.15 30.61
CA THR A 14 34.59 19.77 30.09
C THR A 14 34.22 18.73 31.16
N ALA A 15 34.47 18.99 32.44
CA ALA A 15 34.07 18.13 33.53
C ALA A 15 32.55 18.15 33.82
N ILE A 16 31.85 19.21 33.40
CA ILE A 16 30.38 19.34 33.56
C ILE A 16 29.61 18.71 32.42
N MET A 17 30.25 18.38 31.29
CA MET A 17 29.67 17.64 30.17
C MET A 17 29.70 16.11 30.35
N GLN A 18 29.48 15.59 31.53
CA GLN A 18 29.11 14.18 31.65
C GLN A 18 27.67 14.04 31.18
N ALA A 19 27.49 13.44 30.00
CA ALA A 19 26.16 12.99 29.56
C ALA A 19 25.61 12.11 30.71
N GLN A 20 24.61 12.61 31.41
CA GLN A 20 23.92 11.79 32.40
C GLN A 20 23.35 10.56 31.68
N ASP A 21 23.86 9.39 32.00
CA ASP A 21 23.23 8.13 31.65
C ASP A 21 21.83 8.15 32.28
N ARG A 22 20.85 8.59 31.51
CA ARG A 22 19.46 8.57 31.96
C ARG A 22 18.99 7.11 31.86
N PRO A 23 18.60 6.51 32.97
CA PRO A 23 18.05 5.15 32.90
C PRO A 23 16.82 5.14 32.00
N GLN A 24 16.69 4.12 31.19
CA GLN A 24 15.53 3.95 30.33
C GLN A 24 14.25 4.02 31.15
N PRO A 25 13.24 4.83 30.78
CA PRO A 25 11.97 4.89 31.50
C PRO A 25 11.36 3.50 31.64
N LYS A 26 10.91 3.17 32.85
CA LYS A 26 10.20 1.91 33.05
C LYS A 26 8.91 1.93 32.23
N PRO A 27 8.55 0.80 31.56
CA PRO A 27 7.31 0.73 30.81
C PRO A 27 6.12 0.98 31.73
N GLY A 28 5.20 1.86 31.30
CA GLY A 28 3.93 2.08 31.97
C GLY A 28 2.98 0.88 31.85
N LYS A 29 1.82 0.94 32.48
CA LYS A 29 0.78 -0.07 32.28
C LYS A 29 0.36 -0.06 30.82
N ALA A 30 0.21 -1.25 30.22
CA ALA A 30 -0.30 -1.38 28.86
C ALA A 30 -1.67 -0.68 28.73
N PRO A 31 -1.88 0.20 27.75
CA PRO A 31 -3.15 0.87 27.58
C PRO A 31 -4.24 -0.14 27.23
N VAL A 32 -5.42 0.07 27.79
CA VAL A 32 -6.61 -0.71 27.42
C VAL A 32 -7.09 -0.21 26.06
N VAL A 33 -7.05 -1.08 25.07
CA VAL A 33 -7.53 -0.78 23.71
C VAL A 33 -9.04 -1.03 23.67
N ASN A 34 -9.83 0.04 23.51
CA ASN A 34 -11.28 -0.06 23.31
C ASN A 34 -11.61 0.37 21.88
N ILE A 35 -11.83 -0.61 21.00
CA ILE A 35 -12.20 -0.37 19.61
C ILE A 35 -13.72 -0.30 19.50
N LYS A 36 -14.24 0.89 19.23
CA LYS A 36 -15.67 1.07 18.94
C LYS A 36 -16.00 0.42 17.60
N LYS A 37 -17.03 -0.42 17.57
CA LYS A 37 -17.52 -0.99 16.32
C LYS A 37 -18.12 0.12 15.44
N PRO A 38 -17.84 0.16 14.14
CA PRO A 38 -18.52 1.04 13.21
C PRO A 38 -20.03 0.77 13.20
N GLN A 39 -20.83 1.79 12.93
CA GLN A 39 -22.23 1.61 12.58
C GLN A 39 -22.32 1.21 11.11
N THR A 40 -23.03 0.13 10.80
CA THR A 40 -23.07 -0.44 9.45
C THR A 40 -24.49 -0.55 8.90
N PHE A 41 -24.64 -0.44 7.60
CA PHE A 41 -25.87 -0.79 6.86
C PHE A 41 -25.51 -1.17 5.42
N VAL A 42 -26.45 -1.82 4.73
CA VAL A 42 -26.28 -2.26 3.35
C VAL A 42 -27.37 -1.61 2.50
N LEU A 43 -26.99 -1.05 1.35
CA LEU A 43 -27.94 -0.52 0.38
C LEU A 43 -28.60 -1.65 -0.42
N ALA A 44 -29.75 -1.39 -1.03
CA ALA A 44 -30.48 -2.36 -1.82
C ALA A 44 -29.66 -2.91 -3.03
N ASN A 45 -28.69 -2.14 -3.52
CA ASN A 45 -27.77 -2.54 -4.57
C ASN A 45 -26.59 -3.40 -4.11
N GLY A 46 -26.45 -3.64 -2.80
CA GLY A 46 -25.39 -4.46 -2.22
C GLY A 46 -24.21 -3.68 -1.64
N LEU A 47 -24.12 -2.36 -1.85
CA LEU A 47 -23.04 -1.54 -1.27
C LEU A 47 -23.10 -1.58 0.26
N LYS A 48 -22.03 -2.02 0.90
CA LYS A 48 -21.89 -2.03 2.35
C LYS A 48 -21.34 -0.68 2.84
N VAL A 49 -21.97 -0.09 3.86
CA VAL A 49 -21.57 1.22 4.39
C VAL A 49 -21.17 1.09 5.85
N MET A 50 -20.03 1.64 6.19
CA MET A 50 -19.47 1.68 7.54
C MET A 50 -19.26 3.13 7.97
N ILE A 51 -19.76 3.51 9.13
CA ILE A 51 -19.65 4.88 9.67
C ILE A 51 -18.93 4.85 11.01
N VAL A 52 -17.84 5.62 11.11
CA VAL A 52 -17.05 5.82 12.33
C VAL A 52 -17.13 7.29 12.72
N GLU A 53 -17.95 7.58 13.71
CA GLU A 53 -18.09 8.95 14.25
C GLU A 53 -16.86 9.32 15.10
N ASP A 54 -16.17 10.39 14.71
CA ASP A 54 -15.05 10.99 15.46
C ASP A 54 -15.09 12.52 15.36
N HIS A 55 -15.50 13.15 16.46
CA HIS A 55 -15.71 14.59 16.55
C HIS A 55 -14.50 15.37 17.08
N LYS A 56 -13.30 14.74 17.13
CA LYS A 56 -12.09 15.40 17.64
C LYS A 56 -11.60 16.53 16.74
N LEU A 57 -11.78 16.37 15.43
CA LEU A 57 -11.42 17.35 14.41
C LEU A 57 -12.62 17.58 13.47
N PRO A 58 -12.85 18.82 13.00
CA PRO A 58 -13.96 19.13 12.08
C PRO A 58 -13.61 18.67 10.64
N ARG A 59 -13.36 17.38 10.45
CA ARG A 59 -12.99 16.77 9.17
C ARG A 59 -13.76 15.48 8.95
N VAL A 60 -14.03 15.20 7.67
CA VAL A 60 -14.66 13.95 7.22
C VAL A 60 -13.82 13.34 6.12
N THR A 61 -13.73 12.02 6.14
CA THR A 61 -13.10 11.21 5.11
C THR A 61 -14.10 10.18 4.60
N TYR A 62 -14.14 10.02 3.30
CA TYR A 62 -14.92 9.01 2.57
C TYR A 62 -13.95 8.11 1.83
N ASN A 63 -14.12 6.80 1.96
CA ASN A 63 -13.33 5.82 1.25
C ASN A 63 -14.24 4.76 0.65
N LEU A 64 -14.42 4.79 -0.65
CA LEU A 64 -15.09 3.74 -1.41
C LEU A 64 -14.01 2.76 -1.88
N THR A 65 -14.14 1.51 -1.49
CA THR A 65 -13.24 0.42 -1.88
C THR A 65 -14.04 -0.67 -2.55
N LEU A 66 -13.58 -1.13 -3.71
CA LEU A 66 -14.13 -2.26 -4.43
C LEU A 66 -13.23 -3.47 -4.20
N ASP A 67 -13.73 -4.47 -3.49
CA ASP A 67 -13.01 -5.71 -3.15
C ASP A 67 -13.16 -6.74 -4.27
N ASN A 68 -12.71 -6.36 -5.46
CA ASN A 68 -12.73 -7.24 -6.63
C ASN A 68 -11.63 -8.30 -6.53
N ALA A 69 -11.92 -9.52 -6.96
CA ALA A 69 -10.88 -10.52 -7.17
C ALA A 69 -9.89 -10.04 -8.24
N PRO A 70 -8.59 -10.31 -8.09
CA PRO A 70 -7.62 -10.03 -9.14
C PRO A 70 -8.03 -10.69 -10.45
N PHE A 71 -7.83 -10.00 -11.56
CA PHE A 71 -8.13 -10.51 -12.90
C PHE A 71 -6.97 -10.21 -13.86
N ALA A 72 -6.75 -11.11 -14.80
CA ALA A 72 -5.75 -10.93 -15.84
C ALA A 72 -6.35 -10.14 -17.00
N GLU A 73 -5.65 -9.10 -17.44
CA GLU A 73 -6.02 -8.23 -18.56
C GLU A 73 -5.48 -8.77 -19.90
N GLY A 74 -4.46 -9.66 -19.85
CA GLY A 74 -3.88 -10.35 -20.98
C GLY A 74 -3.29 -9.41 -22.03
N ASN A 75 -3.71 -9.55 -23.30
CA ASN A 75 -3.20 -8.72 -24.40
C ASN A 75 -3.66 -7.25 -24.36
N LYS A 76 -4.50 -6.88 -23.37
CA LYS A 76 -4.94 -5.50 -23.09
C LYS A 76 -4.46 -5.02 -21.73
N LYS A 77 -3.34 -5.59 -21.23
CA LYS A 77 -2.74 -5.15 -19.97
C LYS A 77 -2.44 -3.65 -20.02
N GLY A 78 -2.94 -2.92 -18.99
CA GLY A 78 -2.98 -1.47 -18.91
C GLY A 78 -4.40 -0.88 -19.01
N VAL A 79 -5.43 -1.70 -19.33
CA VAL A 79 -6.81 -1.22 -19.39
C VAL A 79 -7.30 -0.75 -18.02
N ASP A 80 -6.94 -1.45 -16.95
CA ASP A 80 -7.33 -1.07 -15.60
C ASP A 80 -6.64 0.23 -15.13
N GLU A 81 -5.37 0.40 -15.49
CA GLU A 81 -4.62 1.63 -15.23
C GLU A 81 -5.21 2.83 -15.99
N LEU A 82 -5.57 2.66 -17.28
CA LEU A 82 -6.26 3.69 -18.06
C LEU A 82 -7.65 4.00 -17.49
N THR A 83 -8.38 2.97 -17.03
CA THR A 83 -9.67 3.17 -16.36
C THR A 83 -9.49 4.02 -15.11
N SER A 84 -8.48 3.71 -14.29
CA SER A 84 -8.14 4.48 -13.09
C SER A 84 -7.82 5.94 -13.41
N SER A 85 -7.04 6.19 -14.47
CA SER A 85 -6.62 7.54 -14.86
C SER A 85 -7.76 8.39 -15.44
N LEU A 86 -8.80 7.74 -15.95
CA LEU A 86 -9.92 8.42 -16.60
C LEU A 86 -11.11 8.66 -15.67
N ILE A 87 -11.28 7.88 -14.60
CA ILE A 87 -12.29 8.16 -13.57
C ILE A 87 -11.90 9.46 -12.86
N GLY A 88 -12.86 10.36 -12.68
CA GLY A 88 -12.63 11.65 -12.02
C GLY A 88 -12.12 12.77 -12.93
N ASN A 89 -11.97 12.53 -14.24
CA ASN A 89 -11.76 13.59 -15.22
C ASN A 89 -13.08 14.34 -15.53
N GLY A 90 -13.69 14.88 -14.46
CA GLY A 90 -15.05 15.40 -14.49
C GLY A 90 -16.11 14.28 -14.46
N SER A 91 -17.36 14.68 -14.64
CA SER A 91 -18.49 13.77 -14.75
C SER A 91 -19.32 14.10 -16.00
N LYS A 92 -20.36 13.32 -16.26
CA LYS A 92 -21.33 13.64 -17.32
C LYS A 92 -22.05 14.97 -17.11
N LYS A 93 -22.02 15.52 -15.87
CA LYS A 93 -22.69 16.77 -15.49
C LYS A 93 -21.74 17.93 -15.28
N ILE A 94 -20.51 17.68 -14.89
CA ILE A 94 -19.54 18.69 -14.49
C ILE A 94 -18.25 18.45 -15.28
N THR A 95 -17.77 19.45 -15.99
CA THR A 95 -16.52 19.37 -16.75
C THR A 95 -15.33 19.19 -15.80
N LYS A 96 -14.22 18.66 -16.31
CA LYS A 96 -12.99 18.42 -15.54
C LYS A 96 -12.50 19.69 -14.83
N ASP A 97 -12.50 20.82 -15.52
CA ASP A 97 -11.97 22.08 -14.99
C ASP A 97 -12.83 22.59 -13.84
N ILE A 98 -14.17 22.63 -14.03
CA ILE A 98 -15.12 23.03 -12.96
C ILE A 98 -15.06 22.07 -11.79
N PHE A 99 -14.91 20.76 -12.05
CA PHE A 99 -14.80 19.75 -11.01
C PHE A 99 -13.55 19.95 -10.13
N ASN A 100 -12.41 20.21 -10.76
CA ASN A 100 -11.16 20.45 -10.04
C ASN A 100 -11.18 21.80 -9.32
N GLU A 101 -11.67 22.87 -9.97
CA GLU A 101 -11.80 24.21 -9.37
C GLU A 101 -12.66 24.16 -8.09
N GLU A 102 -13.76 23.41 -8.11
CA GLU A 102 -14.63 23.28 -6.94
C GLU A 102 -13.95 22.51 -5.80
N ILE A 103 -13.21 21.42 -6.10
CA ILE A 103 -12.43 20.68 -5.10
C ILE A 103 -11.37 21.57 -4.45
N ASP A 104 -10.64 22.32 -5.27
CA ASP A 104 -9.59 23.23 -4.81
C ASP A 104 -10.18 24.38 -3.97
N PHE A 105 -11.31 24.94 -4.39
CA PHE A 105 -12.00 25.99 -3.63
C PHE A 105 -12.39 25.55 -2.21
N PHE A 106 -12.82 24.30 -2.04
CA PHE A 106 -13.14 23.75 -0.74
C PHE A 106 -11.90 23.27 0.06
N GLY A 107 -10.71 23.33 -0.53
CA GLY A 107 -9.50 22.75 0.07
C GLY A 107 -9.65 21.26 0.38
N ALA A 108 -10.39 20.57 -0.46
CA ALA A 108 -10.68 19.15 -0.35
C ALA A 108 -9.64 18.32 -1.10
N ASN A 109 -9.61 17.03 -0.80
CA ASN A 109 -8.84 16.07 -1.57
C ASN A 109 -9.81 15.00 -2.08
N VAL A 110 -9.88 14.81 -3.40
CA VAL A 110 -10.71 13.79 -4.04
C VAL A 110 -9.85 13.04 -5.05
N ASN A 111 -9.78 11.72 -4.91
CA ASN A 111 -9.03 10.85 -5.80
C ASN A 111 -9.88 9.68 -6.25
N PHE A 112 -9.59 9.17 -7.44
CA PHE A 112 -10.30 8.05 -8.03
C PHE A 112 -9.33 6.99 -8.53
N SER A 113 -9.81 5.76 -8.57
CA SER A 113 -9.14 4.63 -9.23
C SER A 113 -10.18 3.64 -9.71
N SER A 114 -9.78 2.65 -10.52
CA SER A 114 -10.64 1.52 -10.91
C SER A 114 -11.14 0.71 -9.71
N ASN A 115 -10.44 0.77 -8.57
CA ASN A 115 -10.78 0.06 -7.35
C ASN A 115 -11.50 0.91 -6.29
N GLY A 116 -11.96 2.12 -6.67
CA GLY A 116 -12.75 2.96 -5.77
C GLY A 116 -12.46 4.45 -5.84
N ALA A 117 -12.81 5.16 -4.77
CA ALA A 117 -12.62 6.59 -4.65
C ALA A 117 -12.33 6.99 -3.20
N TYR A 118 -11.61 8.07 -3.05
CA TYR A 118 -11.28 8.67 -1.75
C TYR A 118 -11.65 10.14 -1.77
N ALA A 119 -12.26 10.63 -0.69
CA ALA A 119 -12.43 12.06 -0.51
C ALA A 119 -12.21 12.47 0.96
N SER A 120 -11.69 13.67 1.18
CA SER A 120 -11.58 14.28 2.50
C SER A 120 -11.77 15.78 2.44
N SER A 121 -12.46 16.34 3.45
CA SER A 121 -12.71 17.78 3.56
C SER A 121 -12.96 18.20 5.01
N LEU A 122 -13.12 19.51 5.22
CA LEU A 122 -13.72 20.02 6.45
C LEU A 122 -15.20 19.61 6.53
N SER A 123 -15.71 19.35 7.76
CA SER A 123 -17.09 18.90 8.01
C SER A 123 -18.15 19.80 7.40
N LYS A 124 -17.90 21.11 7.36
CA LYS A 124 -18.84 22.10 6.74
C LYS A 124 -19.06 21.89 5.24
N TYR A 125 -18.13 21.22 4.55
CA TYR A 125 -18.20 20.93 3.11
C TYR A 125 -18.46 19.44 2.82
N ALA A 126 -18.60 18.63 3.85
CA ALA A 126 -18.67 17.18 3.78
C ALA A 126 -19.69 16.67 2.75
N ASN A 127 -20.93 17.17 2.79
CA ASN A 127 -21.99 16.72 1.88
C ASN A 127 -21.65 17.04 0.41
N ARG A 128 -21.14 18.25 0.14
CA ARG A 128 -20.81 18.64 -1.24
C ARG A 128 -19.64 17.82 -1.80
N ILE A 129 -18.64 17.56 -0.97
CA ILE A 129 -17.48 16.73 -1.39
C ILE A 129 -17.89 15.27 -1.61
N LEU A 130 -18.82 14.74 -0.80
CA LEU A 130 -19.39 13.42 -1.06
C LEU A 130 -20.20 13.36 -2.35
N GLU A 131 -20.95 14.43 -2.67
CA GLU A 131 -21.67 14.56 -3.95
C GLU A 131 -20.71 14.55 -5.14
N LEU A 132 -19.63 15.34 -5.09
CA LEU A 132 -18.60 15.37 -6.13
C LEU A 132 -17.93 14.01 -6.28
N MET A 133 -17.53 13.39 -5.17
CA MET A 133 -16.94 12.04 -5.20
C MET A 133 -17.90 11.03 -5.81
N ALA A 134 -19.17 11.02 -5.41
CA ALA A 134 -20.17 10.10 -5.94
C ALA A 134 -20.42 10.35 -7.44
N ASP A 135 -20.55 11.62 -7.87
CA ASP A 135 -20.79 11.94 -9.27
C ASP A 135 -19.59 11.59 -10.16
N GLY A 136 -18.37 11.93 -9.75
CA GLY A 136 -17.15 11.54 -10.48
C GLY A 136 -16.95 10.04 -10.56
N ALA A 137 -17.24 9.30 -9.47
CA ALA A 137 -17.10 7.86 -9.41
C ALA A 137 -18.18 7.11 -10.22
N LEU A 138 -19.45 7.53 -10.11
CA LEU A 138 -20.59 6.79 -10.66
C LEU A 138 -21.02 7.26 -12.06
N ASN A 139 -20.64 8.47 -12.44
CA ASN A 139 -20.99 9.07 -13.72
C ASN A 139 -19.76 9.61 -14.47
N PRO A 140 -18.66 8.85 -14.59
CA PRO A 140 -17.45 9.35 -15.23
C PRO A 140 -17.72 9.73 -16.69
N ASN A 141 -17.01 10.75 -17.15
CA ASN A 141 -17.08 11.21 -18.53
C ASN A 141 -15.85 10.70 -19.31
N PHE A 142 -15.96 9.48 -19.83
CA PHE A 142 -14.91 8.90 -20.67
C PHE A 142 -14.95 9.50 -22.08
N THR A 143 -14.03 10.42 -22.40
CA THR A 143 -13.90 11.04 -23.71
C THR A 143 -12.68 10.51 -24.46
N GLN A 144 -12.74 10.51 -25.80
CA GLN A 144 -11.59 10.09 -26.63
C GLN A 144 -10.37 10.99 -26.39
N VAL A 145 -10.59 12.29 -26.21
CA VAL A 145 -9.50 13.26 -25.98
C VAL A 145 -8.72 12.96 -24.71
N GLU A 146 -9.42 12.73 -23.58
CA GLU A 146 -8.73 12.38 -22.32
C GLU A 146 -8.11 10.98 -22.39
N PHE A 147 -8.75 10.02 -23.06
CA PHE A 147 -8.19 8.70 -23.29
C PHE A 147 -6.87 8.76 -24.06
N ASP A 148 -6.83 9.47 -25.18
CA ASP A 148 -5.63 9.58 -26.01
C ASP A 148 -4.49 10.25 -25.23
N LYS A 149 -4.81 11.27 -24.43
CA LYS A 149 -3.86 11.98 -23.58
C LYS A 149 -3.27 11.08 -22.48
N GLU A 150 -4.12 10.39 -21.72
CA GLU A 150 -3.64 9.50 -20.64
C GLU A 150 -2.88 8.29 -21.21
N LYS A 151 -3.34 7.73 -22.35
CA LYS A 151 -2.62 6.65 -23.04
C LYS A 151 -1.23 7.10 -23.53
N ALA A 152 -1.12 8.30 -24.11
CA ALA A 152 0.16 8.87 -24.52
C ALA A 152 1.10 9.06 -23.33
N LYS A 153 0.59 9.59 -22.21
CA LYS A 153 1.35 9.75 -20.96
C LYS A 153 1.84 8.41 -20.41
N MET A 154 1.02 7.37 -20.43
CA MET A 154 1.43 6.04 -19.99
C MET A 154 2.50 5.44 -20.92
N LEU A 155 2.39 5.61 -22.25
CA LEU A 155 3.41 5.19 -23.19
C LEU A 155 4.77 5.88 -22.95
N GLU A 156 4.77 7.16 -22.62
CA GLU A 156 6.00 7.87 -22.22
C GLU A 156 6.54 7.35 -20.88
N GLY A 157 5.66 7.05 -19.91
CA GLY A 157 6.04 6.42 -18.65
C GLY A 157 6.74 5.08 -18.85
N LEU A 158 6.21 4.22 -19.70
CA LEU A 158 6.83 2.92 -20.03
C LEU A 158 8.23 3.06 -20.61
N LYS A 159 8.47 4.06 -21.49
CA LYS A 159 9.83 4.34 -22.03
C LYS A 159 10.82 4.77 -20.93
N ALA A 160 10.34 5.54 -19.95
CA ALA A 160 11.17 5.93 -18.81
C ALA A 160 11.49 4.72 -17.91
N GLU A 161 10.53 3.82 -17.70
CA GLU A 161 10.69 2.61 -16.91
C GLU A 161 11.68 1.61 -17.51
N GLU A 162 11.85 1.57 -18.83
CA GLU A 162 12.87 0.74 -19.50
C GLU A 162 14.31 1.01 -19.02
N LYS A 163 14.54 2.20 -18.46
CA LYS A 163 15.85 2.61 -17.91
C LYS A 163 15.91 2.51 -16.39
N SER A 164 14.83 2.12 -15.75
CA SER A 164 14.72 2.03 -14.28
C SER A 164 15.04 0.62 -13.79
N VAL A 165 16.21 0.45 -13.16
CA VAL A 165 16.61 -0.83 -12.56
C VAL A 165 15.58 -1.36 -11.58
N PRO A 166 15.03 -0.56 -10.63
CA PRO A 166 14.00 -1.03 -9.72
C PRO A 166 12.70 -1.46 -10.42
N ALA A 167 12.26 -0.72 -11.46
CA ALA A 167 11.04 -1.07 -12.20
C ALA A 167 11.20 -2.40 -12.93
N ILE A 168 12.33 -2.61 -13.61
CA ILE A 168 12.63 -3.87 -14.30
C ILE A 168 12.77 -5.03 -13.31
N ALA A 169 13.50 -4.84 -12.21
CA ALA A 169 13.65 -5.85 -11.17
C ALA A 169 12.30 -6.28 -10.58
N SER A 170 11.39 -5.33 -10.32
CA SER A 170 10.04 -5.65 -9.84
C SER A 170 9.23 -6.43 -10.87
N ARG A 171 9.19 -5.95 -12.11
CA ARG A 171 8.44 -6.56 -13.22
C ARG A 171 8.91 -7.98 -13.53
N VAL A 172 10.21 -8.18 -13.64
CA VAL A 172 10.80 -9.51 -13.87
C VAL A 172 10.58 -10.42 -12.67
N GLY A 173 10.78 -9.92 -11.45
CA GLY A 173 10.54 -10.68 -10.22
C GLY A 173 9.10 -11.16 -10.09
N ASP A 174 8.12 -10.32 -10.40
CA ASP A 174 6.70 -10.69 -10.36
C ASP A 174 6.33 -11.67 -11.49
N ALA A 175 6.83 -11.47 -12.70
CA ALA A 175 6.60 -12.37 -13.81
C ALA A 175 7.20 -13.77 -13.57
N LEU A 176 8.38 -13.85 -12.92
CA LEU A 176 9.00 -15.11 -12.54
C LEU A 176 8.26 -15.81 -11.39
N ALA A 177 7.80 -15.05 -10.39
CA ALA A 177 7.12 -15.58 -9.22
C ALA A 177 5.71 -16.08 -9.54
N PHE A 178 4.94 -15.33 -10.31
CA PHE A 178 3.52 -15.60 -10.54
C PHE A 178 3.24 -16.19 -11.93
N GLY A 179 4.13 -15.99 -12.90
CA GLY A 179 3.88 -16.30 -14.31
C GLY A 179 3.19 -15.14 -15.04
N LYS A 180 3.50 -14.97 -16.33
CA LYS A 180 3.02 -13.84 -17.15
C LYS A 180 1.50 -13.85 -17.43
N SER A 181 0.82 -14.96 -17.21
CA SER A 181 -0.64 -15.10 -17.37
C SER A 181 -1.41 -14.92 -16.05
N HIS A 182 -0.71 -14.77 -14.94
CA HIS A 182 -1.32 -14.52 -13.63
C HIS A 182 -1.51 -13.01 -13.42
N PRO A 183 -2.62 -12.55 -12.79
CA PRO A 183 -2.86 -11.12 -12.56
C PRO A 183 -1.71 -10.37 -11.87
N SER A 184 -1.00 -11.07 -10.95
CA SER A 184 0.13 -10.49 -10.23
C SER A 184 1.47 -10.61 -10.94
N GLY A 185 1.54 -11.32 -12.08
CA GLY A 185 2.76 -11.54 -12.83
C GLY A 185 2.74 -10.92 -14.24
N GLU A 186 1.58 -10.52 -14.74
CA GLU A 186 1.47 -9.76 -15.98
C GLU A 186 1.88 -8.30 -15.77
N PHE A 187 2.38 -7.66 -16.79
CA PHE A 187 2.81 -6.27 -16.75
C PHE A 187 2.47 -5.54 -18.05
N THR A 188 2.26 -4.24 -17.96
CA THR A 188 1.94 -3.37 -19.09
C THR A 188 3.15 -3.22 -20.00
N THR A 189 2.94 -3.37 -21.31
CA THR A 189 3.92 -3.16 -22.36
C THR A 189 3.39 -2.16 -23.37
N VAL A 190 4.26 -1.62 -24.22
CA VAL A 190 3.85 -0.76 -25.34
C VAL A 190 2.83 -1.48 -26.23
N GLU A 191 3.05 -2.78 -26.50
CA GLU A 191 2.16 -3.60 -27.32
C GLU A 191 0.78 -3.75 -26.65
N THR A 192 0.72 -4.22 -25.40
CA THR A 192 -0.55 -4.44 -24.71
C THR A 192 -1.34 -3.13 -24.54
N LEU A 193 -0.64 -2.03 -24.22
CA LEU A 193 -1.28 -0.71 -24.05
C LEU A 193 -1.79 -0.19 -25.42
N ASN A 194 -1.09 -0.42 -26.52
CA ASN A 194 -1.58 -0.04 -27.84
C ASN A 194 -2.86 -0.77 -28.24
N ASN A 195 -3.06 -2.00 -27.77
CA ASN A 195 -4.29 -2.77 -28.02
C ASN A 195 -5.52 -2.26 -27.24
N VAL A 196 -5.32 -1.41 -26.22
CA VAL A 196 -6.42 -0.86 -25.44
C VAL A 196 -7.12 0.24 -26.18
N THR A 197 -8.44 0.17 -26.24
CA THR A 197 -9.35 1.20 -26.81
C THR A 197 -10.20 1.87 -25.72
N LEU A 198 -10.82 3.00 -26.02
CA LEU A 198 -11.78 3.65 -25.12
C LEU A 198 -12.96 2.71 -24.78
N ALA A 199 -13.42 1.92 -25.74
CA ALA A 199 -14.49 0.93 -25.50
C ALA A 199 -14.08 -0.14 -24.47
N ASP A 200 -12.79 -0.53 -24.44
CA ASP A 200 -12.27 -1.46 -23.46
C ASP A 200 -12.27 -0.85 -22.04
N VAL A 201 -11.87 0.42 -21.92
CA VAL A 201 -11.95 1.16 -20.65
C VAL A 201 -13.39 1.25 -20.14
N GLN A 202 -14.32 1.58 -21.02
CA GLN A 202 -15.75 1.63 -20.68
C GLN A 202 -16.28 0.27 -20.22
N THR A 203 -15.87 -0.81 -20.89
CA THR A 203 -16.22 -2.18 -20.54
C THR A 203 -15.60 -2.60 -19.22
N ASN A 204 -14.32 -2.28 -18.98
CA ASN A 204 -13.64 -2.54 -17.72
C ASN A 204 -14.35 -1.84 -16.55
N TYR A 205 -14.65 -0.56 -16.70
CA TYR A 205 -15.42 0.17 -15.71
C TYR A 205 -16.80 -0.45 -15.44
N GLN A 206 -17.55 -0.84 -16.47
CA GLN A 206 -18.86 -1.45 -16.31
C GLN A 206 -18.83 -2.81 -15.62
N ASN A 207 -17.76 -3.60 -15.82
CA ASN A 207 -17.59 -4.92 -15.28
C ASN A 207 -17.09 -4.93 -13.83
N TYR A 208 -16.21 -3.97 -13.48
CA TYR A 208 -15.49 -4.02 -12.21
C TYR A 208 -15.84 -2.88 -11.24
N PHE A 209 -16.38 -1.75 -11.74
CA PHE A 209 -16.84 -0.67 -10.88
C PHE A 209 -18.31 -0.91 -10.48
N VAL A 210 -18.53 -1.86 -9.56
CA VAL A 210 -19.86 -2.36 -9.19
C VAL A 210 -20.09 -2.35 -7.69
N PRO A 211 -21.34 -2.12 -7.20
CA PRO A 211 -21.61 -1.94 -5.77
C PRO A 211 -21.55 -3.24 -4.96
N GLU A 212 -21.72 -4.42 -5.58
CA GLU A 212 -21.85 -5.69 -4.87
C GLU A 212 -20.63 -6.04 -4.02
N ASN A 213 -19.43 -5.72 -4.52
CA ASN A 213 -18.16 -5.88 -3.79
C ASN A 213 -17.69 -4.57 -3.14
N GLY A 214 -18.56 -3.55 -3.09
CA GLY A 214 -18.23 -2.22 -2.64
C GLY A 214 -18.39 -2.02 -1.13
N TYR A 215 -17.46 -1.29 -0.55
CA TYR A 215 -17.50 -0.81 0.83
C TYR A 215 -17.31 0.71 0.82
N LEU A 216 -18.27 1.45 1.34
CA LEU A 216 -18.13 2.88 1.59
C LEU A 216 -17.88 3.10 3.09
N VAL A 217 -16.69 3.56 3.42
CA VAL A 217 -16.31 3.90 4.80
C VAL A 217 -16.36 5.40 4.97
N VAL A 218 -17.13 5.87 5.94
CA VAL A 218 -17.28 7.29 6.32
C VAL A 218 -16.67 7.48 7.71
N ILE A 219 -15.71 8.37 7.84
CA ILE A 219 -14.98 8.58 9.09
C ILE A 219 -14.88 10.06 9.39
N GLY A 220 -15.16 10.45 10.62
CA GLY A 220 -14.91 11.80 11.11
C GLY A 220 -16.10 12.47 11.77
N ASP A 221 -16.15 13.80 11.69
CA ASP A 221 -17.17 14.63 12.33
C ASP A 221 -18.49 14.60 11.54
N VAL A 222 -19.15 13.44 11.65
CA VAL A 222 -20.47 13.16 11.07
C VAL A 222 -21.35 12.49 12.11
N LYS A 223 -22.68 12.58 11.94
CA LYS A 223 -23.66 11.81 12.70
C LYS A 223 -24.33 10.79 11.78
N TYR A 224 -24.40 9.54 12.23
CA TYR A 224 -25.00 8.44 11.49
C TYR A 224 -26.38 8.78 10.89
N ASN A 225 -27.28 9.29 11.71
CA ASN A 225 -28.63 9.62 11.28
C ASN A 225 -28.70 10.78 10.28
N LYS A 226 -27.65 11.58 10.13
CA LYS A 226 -27.54 12.66 9.15
C LYS A 226 -26.88 12.22 7.85
N ILE A 227 -25.81 11.42 7.93
CA ILE A 227 -25.06 11.00 6.74
C ILE A 227 -25.72 9.83 6.02
N LYS A 228 -26.43 8.94 6.72
CA LYS A 228 -27.11 7.79 6.12
C LYS A 228 -28.06 8.19 4.97
N PRO A 229 -29.02 9.13 5.14
CA PRO A 229 -29.90 9.52 4.03
C PRO A 229 -29.14 10.13 2.85
N VAL A 230 -28.03 10.83 3.08
CA VAL A 230 -27.19 11.40 2.02
C VAL A 230 -26.54 10.29 1.20
N VAL A 231 -25.96 9.28 1.87
CA VAL A 231 -25.37 8.11 1.22
C VAL A 231 -26.44 7.33 0.43
N GLU A 232 -27.61 7.09 1.02
CA GLU A 232 -28.74 6.42 0.35
C GLU A 232 -29.18 7.16 -0.92
N LYS A 233 -29.25 8.47 -0.88
CA LYS A 233 -29.60 9.33 -2.04
C LYS A 233 -28.55 9.25 -3.14
N LEU A 234 -27.24 9.30 -2.80
CA LEU A 234 -26.17 9.41 -3.76
C LEU A 234 -25.78 8.06 -4.38
N PHE A 235 -25.77 7.00 -3.59
CA PHE A 235 -25.31 5.68 -4.02
C PHE A 235 -26.44 4.67 -4.24
N GLY A 236 -27.66 4.94 -3.81
CA GLY A 236 -28.79 4.02 -3.93
C GLY A 236 -29.22 3.71 -5.36
N SER A 237 -29.02 4.65 -6.28
CA SER A 237 -29.30 4.49 -7.72
C SER A 237 -28.18 3.80 -8.50
N TRP A 238 -27.05 3.49 -7.88
CA TRP A 238 -25.94 2.78 -8.52
C TRP A 238 -26.41 1.37 -8.92
N PRO A 239 -26.40 1.03 -10.23
CA PRO A 239 -26.99 -0.21 -10.69
C PRO A 239 -26.34 -1.43 -10.06
N LYS A 240 -27.15 -2.34 -9.52
CA LYS A 240 -26.68 -3.62 -9.01
C LYS A 240 -26.12 -4.45 -10.16
N ARG A 241 -24.85 -4.86 -10.04
CA ARG A 241 -24.16 -5.72 -10.99
C ARG A 241 -23.15 -6.59 -10.23
N SER A 242 -22.80 -7.74 -10.79
CA SER A 242 -21.73 -8.60 -10.28
C SER A 242 -20.52 -8.55 -11.21
N THR A 243 -19.33 -8.71 -10.62
CA THR A 243 -18.09 -8.82 -11.37
C THR A 243 -18.00 -10.15 -12.12
N PRO A 244 -17.32 -10.21 -13.27
CA PRO A 244 -17.01 -11.45 -13.94
C PRO A 244 -16.22 -12.40 -13.02
N LYS A 245 -16.59 -13.68 -12.99
CA LYS A 245 -15.82 -14.70 -12.28
C LYS A 245 -14.71 -15.19 -13.20
N LEU A 246 -13.48 -14.83 -12.89
CA LEU A 246 -12.30 -15.29 -13.61
C LEU A 246 -11.54 -16.28 -12.74
N THR A 247 -10.97 -17.29 -13.38
CA THR A 247 -10.11 -18.29 -12.72
C THR A 247 -8.72 -18.21 -13.34
N TYR A 248 -7.72 -18.31 -12.50
CA TYR A 248 -6.32 -18.46 -12.89
C TYR A 248 -5.67 -19.53 -12.01
N ALA A 249 -4.63 -20.17 -12.52
CA ALA A 249 -3.91 -21.18 -11.75
C ALA A 249 -3.05 -20.51 -10.67
N ASP A 250 -3.02 -21.12 -9.49
CA ASP A 250 -2.09 -20.71 -8.44
C ASP A 250 -0.64 -20.89 -8.91
N PRO A 251 0.22 -19.91 -8.67
CA PRO A 251 1.63 -19.99 -9.03
C PRO A 251 2.33 -21.09 -8.22
N LYS A 252 3.29 -21.76 -8.84
CA LYS A 252 4.12 -22.77 -8.17
C LYS A 252 5.55 -22.23 -8.03
N ASN A 253 6.08 -22.36 -6.83
CA ASN A 253 7.51 -22.10 -6.61
C ASN A 253 8.35 -23.14 -7.34
N VAL A 254 9.58 -22.77 -7.69
CA VAL A 254 10.59 -23.69 -8.21
C VAL A 254 11.07 -24.64 -7.12
N ASP A 255 11.46 -25.87 -7.50
CA ASP A 255 11.90 -26.91 -6.55
C ASP A 255 13.34 -26.69 -6.03
N PHE A 256 14.09 -25.78 -6.65
CA PHE A 256 15.48 -25.46 -6.31
C PHE A 256 15.74 -23.95 -6.40
N ILE A 257 16.86 -23.48 -5.84
CA ILE A 257 17.25 -22.09 -5.95
C ILE A 257 17.54 -21.75 -7.40
N GLN A 258 16.79 -20.82 -7.95
CA GLN A 258 16.99 -20.28 -9.29
C GLN A 258 17.52 -18.85 -9.18
N ILE A 259 18.60 -18.57 -9.88
CA ILE A 259 19.17 -17.23 -10.02
C ILE A 259 18.85 -16.71 -11.41
N ASN A 260 18.13 -15.60 -11.47
CA ASN A 260 17.80 -14.91 -12.71
C ASN A 260 18.56 -13.58 -12.72
N PHE A 261 19.40 -13.40 -13.71
CA PHE A 261 20.23 -12.21 -13.89
C PHE A 261 19.72 -11.40 -15.06
N VAL A 262 19.49 -10.10 -14.84
CA VAL A 262 19.13 -9.14 -15.88
C VAL A 262 20.24 -8.10 -15.94
N ASP A 263 20.96 -8.06 -17.07
CA ASP A 263 22.00 -7.06 -17.28
C ASP A 263 21.40 -5.70 -17.64
N MET A 264 21.79 -4.69 -16.87
CA MET A 264 21.40 -3.29 -17.06
C MET A 264 22.67 -2.44 -17.22
N PRO A 265 23.16 -2.26 -18.46
CA PRO A 265 24.34 -1.43 -18.72
C PRO A 265 24.17 -0.02 -18.12
N ASN A 266 25.20 0.48 -17.49
CA ASN A 266 25.24 1.78 -16.82
C ASN A 266 24.45 1.88 -15.48
N ALA A 267 23.90 0.79 -14.96
CA ALA A 267 23.36 0.77 -13.61
C ALA A 267 24.46 1.00 -12.58
N VAL A 268 24.26 1.91 -11.63
CA VAL A 268 25.24 2.19 -10.54
C VAL A 268 25.05 1.27 -9.34
N GLN A 269 23.88 0.61 -9.25
CA GLN A 269 23.53 -0.34 -8.20
C GLN A 269 22.81 -1.54 -8.81
N SER A 270 22.99 -2.70 -8.18
CA SER A 270 22.23 -3.91 -8.47
C SER A 270 21.04 -4.01 -7.55
N GLU A 271 19.85 -4.25 -8.10
CA GLU A 271 18.66 -4.62 -7.35
C GLU A 271 18.64 -6.13 -7.12
N ILE A 272 18.72 -6.53 -5.86
CA ILE A 272 18.62 -7.93 -5.45
C ILE A 272 17.22 -8.16 -4.88
N SER A 273 16.53 -9.21 -5.37
CA SER A 273 15.20 -9.57 -4.88
C SER A 273 15.09 -11.10 -4.77
N LEU A 274 14.89 -11.60 -3.56
CA LEU A 274 14.60 -13.00 -3.29
C LEU A 274 13.09 -13.12 -3.05
N VAL A 275 12.42 -13.94 -3.85
CA VAL A 275 10.96 -14.03 -3.87
C VAL A 275 10.52 -15.48 -3.84
N ASN A 276 9.52 -15.78 -2.99
CA ASN A 276 8.73 -17.00 -3.03
C ASN A 276 7.25 -16.65 -2.96
N THR A 277 6.42 -17.31 -3.76
CA THR A 277 4.98 -17.22 -3.60
C THR A 277 4.54 -17.98 -2.36
N ILE A 278 3.53 -17.46 -1.70
CA ILE A 278 2.97 -18.02 -0.47
C ILE A 278 1.44 -17.96 -0.53
N ASN A 279 0.80 -18.99 0.02
CA ASN A 279 -0.64 -19.00 0.22
C ASN A 279 -0.93 -18.92 1.73
N LEU A 280 -0.54 -17.82 2.34
CA LEU A 280 -0.75 -17.53 3.76
C LEU A 280 -1.73 -16.36 3.88
N LYS A 281 -2.86 -16.61 4.51
CA LYS A 281 -3.91 -15.62 4.72
C LYS A 281 -3.80 -15.02 6.12
N MET A 282 -4.30 -13.81 6.29
CA MET A 282 -4.33 -13.15 7.61
C MET A 282 -5.14 -13.95 8.66
N SER A 283 -6.10 -14.77 8.21
CA SER A 283 -6.89 -15.66 9.07
C SER A 283 -6.17 -16.93 9.50
N ASP A 284 -5.03 -17.27 8.89
CA ASP A 284 -4.32 -18.50 9.19
C ASP A 284 -3.56 -18.37 10.53
N PRO A 285 -3.50 -19.43 11.33
CA PRO A 285 -2.85 -19.40 12.65
C PRO A 285 -1.35 -19.07 12.57
N ASP A 286 -0.70 -19.41 11.46
CA ASP A 286 0.73 -19.17 11.23
C ASP A 286 1.03 -17.76 10.71
N PHE A 287 0.01 -16.94 10.43
CA PHE A 287 0.22 -15.60 9.86
C PHE A 287 1.06 -14.71 10.79
N PHE A 288 0.69 -14.59 12.07
CA PHE A 288 1.43 -13.74 13.01
C PHE A 288 2.84 -14.27 13.32
N PRO A 289 3.05 -15.58 13.53
CA PRO A 289 4.40 -16.14 13.60
C PRO A 289 5.27 -15.80 12.39
N ALA A 290 4.74 -16.00 11.17
CA ALA A 290 5.45 -15.67 9.93
C ALA A 290 5.71 -14.17 9.78
N ALA A 291 4.75 -13.31 10.13
CA ALA A 291 4.92 -11.86 10.11
C ALA A 291 6.01 -11.39 11.09
N ILE A 292 6.07 -11.96 12.29
CA ILE A 292 7.11 -11.64 13.27
C ILE A 292 8.48 -12.15 12.80
N ALA A 293 8.57 -13.37 12.25
CA ALA A 293 9.81 -13.89 11.70
C ALA A 293 10.31 -13.02 10.53
N THR A 294 9.42 -12.61 9.63
CA THR A 294 9.76 -11.71 8.53
C THR A 294 10.20 -10.34 9.03
N TYR A 295 9.58 -9.84 10.10
CA TYR A 295 9.97 -8.57 10.73
C TYR A 295 11.38 -8.65 11.32
N ILE A 296 11.74 -9.76 11.99
CA ILE A 296 13.10 -10.01 12.51
C ILE A 296 14.10 -10.10 11.36
N LEU A 297 13.71 -10.73 10.24
CA LEU A 297 14.57 -10.87 9.07
C LEU A 297 14.90 -9.53 8.43
N GLY A 298 13.89 -8.69 8.15
CA GLY A 298 14.08 -7.47 7.36
C GLY A 298 13.01 -6.39 7.56
N GLY A 299 12.22 -6.44 8.63
CA GLY A 299 11.12 -5.49 8.87
C GLY A 299 11.49 -4.25 9.67
N ASP A 300 12.71 -4.16 10.18
CA ASP A 300 13.18 -3.06 11.03
C ASP A 300 14.63 -2.72 10.75
N PHE A 301 15.06 -1.56 11.25
CA PHE A 301 16.45 -1.11 11.18
C PHE A 301 17.42 -2.12 11.84
N ASN A 302 17.06 -2.69 12.99
CA ASN A 302 17.83 -3.68 13.71
C ASN A 302 17.60 -5.13 13.24
N SER A 303 16.97 -5.32 12.07
CA SER A 303 16.73 -6.64 11.49
C SER A 303 18.00 -7.31 11.01
N TYR A 304 17.98 -8.63 10.86
CA TYR A 304 19.14 -9.41 10.45
C TYR A 304 19.76 -8.90 9.14
N LEU A 305 18.94 -8.63 8.13
CA LEU A 305 19.43 -8.13 6.84
C LEU A 305 20.07 -6.74 6.95
N ASN A 306 19.48 -5.82 7.69
CA ASN A 306 20.06 -4.48 7.87
C ASN A 306 21.35 -4.52 8.68
N MET A 307 21.37 -5.26 9.79
CA MET A 307 22.56 -5.40 10.61
C MET A 307 23.71 -6.07 9.85
N ASN A 308 23.42 -6.97 8.93
CA ASN A 308 24.43 -7.62 8.10
C ASN A 308 24.86 -6.72 6.92
N LEU A 309 23.95 -6.42 6.00
CA LEU A 309 24.28 -5.78 4.72
C LEU A 309 24.61 -4.28 4.87
N ARG A 310 23.94 -3.58 5.77
CA ARG A 310 24.13 -2.16 6.00
C ARG A 310 25.18 -1.87 7.05
N GLU A 311 24.97 -2.34 8.30
CA GLU A 311 25.83 -1.94 9.43
C GLU A 311 27.20 -2.65 9.38
N LYS A 312 27.21 -3.96 9.18
CA LYS A 312 28.46 -4.72 9.16
C LYS A 312 29.26 -4.51 7.89
N HIS A 313 28.62 -4.53 6.73
CA HIS A 313 29.28 -4.51 5.43
C HIS A 313 29.25 -3.15 4.70
N GLY A 314 28.33 -2.25 5.03
CA GLY A 314 28.19 -0.95 4.35
C GLY A 314 27.88 -1.05 2.84
N TRP A 315 27.19 -2.11 2.42
CA TRP A 315 26.92 -2.38 1.01
C TRP A 315 25.66 -1.72 0.48
N THR A 316 24.76 -1.33 1.38
CA THR A 316 23.46 -0.76 1.08
C THR A 316 23.06 0.32 2.05
N TYR A 317 22.09 1.15 1.69
CA TYR A 317 21.38 2.06 2.61
C TYR A 317 20.27 1.35 3.39
N GLY A 318 19.84 0.17 2.95
CA GLY A 318 18.85 -0.65 3.65
C GLY A 318 18.49 -1.92 2.89
N ALA A 319 18.11 -2.95 3.66
CA ALA A 319 17.54 -4.17 3.15
C ALA A 319 16.22 -4.44 3.86
N ASN A 320 15.26 -5.01 3.17
CA ASN A 320 13.95 -5.29 3.73
C ASN A 320 13.48 -6.72 3.46
N ALA A 321 12.55 -7.18 4.29
CA ALA A 321 11.77 -8.38 4.06
C ALA A 321 10.30 -8.06 4.36
N ILE A 322 9.41 -8.47 3.46
CA ILE A 322 7.97 -8.28 3.58
C ILE A 322 7.24 -9.59 3.27
N ILE A 323 6.13 -9.81 3.97
CA ILE A 323 5.21 -10.90 3.72
C ILE A 323 3.86 -10.30 3.31
N GLY A 324 3.27 -10.81 2.25
CA GLY A 324 1.94 -10.39 1.84
C GLY A 324 0.87 -10.95 2.76
N SER A 325 -0.24 -10.22 2.88
CA SER A 325 -1.34 -10.51 3.81
C SER A 325 -2.71 -10.47 3.13
N GLY A 326 -2.77 -10.82 1.86
CA GLY A 326 -4.01 -10.75 1.07
C GLY A 326 -4.92 -11.98 1.21
N LYS A 327 -6.12 -11.89 0.62
CA LYS A 327 -7.07 -13.01 0.45
C LYS A 327 -6.58 -14.05 -0.58
N TYR A 328 -5.65 -13.64 -1.45
CA TYR A 328 -5.14 -14.40 -2.59
C TYR A 328 -3.68 -14.78 -2.39
N VAL A 329 -3.17 -15.62 -3.27
CA VAL A 329 -1.75 -15.97 -3.28
C VAL A 329 -0.90 -14.70 -3.32
N SER A 330 0.09 -14.66 -2.46
CA SER A 330 0.95 -13.51 -2.24
C SER A 330 2.42 -13.93 -2.32
N LYS A 331 3.34 -13.10 -1.88
CA LYS A 331 4.77 -13.39 -1.88
C LYS A 331 5.43 -13.00 -0.56
N LEU A 332 6.43 -13.78 -0.19
CA LEU A 332 7.51 -13.35 0.70
C LEU A 332 8.60 -12.77 -0.20
N LYS A 333 8.99 -11.53 0.04
CA LYS A 333 10.03 -10.84 -0.71
C LYS A 333 11.07 -10.28 0.25
N SER A 334 12.36 -10.54 -0.03
CA SER A 334 13.49 -9.86 0.60
C SER A 334 14.27 -9.12 -0.47
N ALA A 335 14.60 -7.85 -0.26
CA ALA A 335 15.20 -7.01 -1.29
C ALA A 335 16.16 -5.97 -0.75
N SER A 336 17.13 -5.58 -1.58
CA SER A 336 18.06 -4.47 -1.34
C SER A 336 18.67 -3.99 -2.64
N ALA A 337 18.94 -2.68 -2.72
CA ALA A 337 19.86 -2.11 -3.70
C ALA A 337 21.28 -2.10 -3.12
N VAL A 338 22.24 -2.69 -3.83
CA VAL A 338 23.64 -2.78 -3.39
C VAL A 338 24.59 -2.23 -4.48
N ARG A 339 25.81 -1.88 -4.09
CA ARG A 339 26.84 -1.54 -5.09
C ARG A 339 27.13 -2.74 -5.99
N ASN A 340 27.29 -2.51 -7.29
CA ASN A 340 27.49 -3.58 -8.29
C ASN A 340 28.62 -4.56 -7.94
N VAL A 341 29.73 -4.04 -7.42
CA VAL A 341 30.94 -4.83 -7.09
C VAL A 341 30.76 -5.82 -5.93
N VAL A 342 29.64 -5.76 -5.20
CA VAL A 342 29.35 -6.63 -4.06
C VAL A 342 28.07 -7.44 -4.25
N THR A 343 27.53 -7.50 -5.46
CA THR A 343 26.25 -8.16 -5.76
C THR A 343 26.26 -9.64 -5.38
N ASP A 344 27.28 -10.38 -5.77
CA ASP A 344 27.47 -11.80 -5.47
C ASP A 344 27.55 -12.03 -3.95
N SER A 345 28.39 -11.27 -3.29
CA SER A 345 28.60 -11.34 -1.85
C SER A 345 27.31 -11.00 -1.07
N ALA A 346 26.55 -10.02 -1.55
CA ALA A 346 25.27 -9.64 -0.96
C ALA A 346 24.22 -10.75 -1.11
N VAL A 347 24.15 -11.43 -2.26
CA VAL A 347 23.27 -12.59 -2.46
C VAL A 347 23.62 -13.71 -1.47
N VAL A 348 24.90 -14.01 -1.27
CA VAL A 348 25.34 -15.01 -0.30
C VAL A 348 24.91 -14.65 1.12
N GLU A 349 25.10 -13.40 1.54
CA GLU A 349 24.68 -12.95 2.87
C GLU A 349 23.15 -12.93 3.03
N PHE A 350 22.38 -12.57 2.00
CA PHE A 350 20.93 -12.73 2.02
C PHE A 350 20.50 -14.17 2.30
N ILE A 351 21.05 -15.12 1.55
CA ILE A 351 20.73 -16.54 1.71
C ILE A 351 21.11 -17.02 3.11
N LYS A 352 22.24 -16.56 3.65
CA LYS A 352 22.71 -16.89 4.99
C LYS A 352 21.73 -16.39 6.07
N GLU A 353 21.25 -15.14 6.01
CA GLU A 353 20.29 -14.61 6.99
C GLU A 353 18.92 -15.30 6.88
N ILE A 354 18.47 -15.62 5.65
CA ILE A 354 17.26 -16.41 5.44
C ILE A 354 17.42 -17.84 6.00
N LYS A 355 18.58 -18.47 5.82
CA LYS A 355 18.87 -19.78 6.42
C LYS A 355 18.87 -19.68 7.93
N LYS A 356 19.52 -18.65 8.49
CA LYS A 356 19.61 -18.42 9.94
C LYS A 356 18.23 -18.35 10.59
N ILE A 357 17.32 -17.48 10.08
CA ILE A 357 15.97 -17.35 10.64
C ILE A 357 15.14 -18.64 10.54
N ARG A 358 15.46 -19.53 9.60
CA ARG A 358 14.78 -20.81 9.40
C ARG A 358 15.32 -21.94 10.30
N THR A 359 16.59 -21.90 10.67
CA THR A 359 17.29 -23.04 11.32
C THR A 359 17.77 -22.74 12.73
N GLU A 360 17.87 -21.46 13.11
CA GLU A 360 18.35 -21.08 14.42
C GLU A 360 17.22 -20.51 15.27
N LYS A 361 17.20 -20.86 16.55
CA LYS A 361 16.23 -20.28 17.49
C LYS A 361 16.57 -18.81 17.73
N VAL A 362 15.57 -17.93 17.55
CA VAL A 362 15.67 -16.51 17.93
C VAL A 362 15.78 -16.43 19.47
N SER A 363 16.64 -15.54 19.99
CA SER A 363 16.73 -15.33 21.43
C SER A 363 15.41 -14.87 22.03
N ASP A 364 15.14 -15.33 23.26
CA ASP A 364 13.89 -14.98 23.94
C ASP A 364 13.80 -13.46 24.19
N GLU A 365 14.93 -12.78 24.41
CA GLU A 365 15.00 -11.32 24.54
C GLU A 365 14.62 -10.60 23.24
N LEU A 366 15.20 -10.98 22.09
CA LEU A 366 14.87 -10.38 20.80
C LEU A 366 13.41 -10.60 20.46
N LEU A 367 12.90 -11.82 20.67
CA LEU A 367 11.50 -12.14 20.43
C LEU A 367 10.55 -11.32 21.30
N ALA A 368 10.87 -11.14 22.59
CA ALA A 368 10.09 -10.31 23.50
C ALA A 368 10.07 -8.84 23.07
N ASN A 369 11.23 -8.29 22.69
CA ASN A 369 11.35 -6.91 22.23
C ASN A 369 10.57 -6.68 20.92
N VAL A 370 10.65 -7.58 19.96
CA VAL A 370 9.91 -7.50 18.69
C VAL A 370 8.40 -7.58 18.94
N LYS A 371 7.93 -8.50 19.77
CA LYS A 371 6.52 -8.61 20.16
C LYS A 371 6.03 -7.34 20.86
N ALA A 372 6.79 -6.79 21.79
CA ALA A 372 6.44 -5.55 22.47
C ALA A 372 6.34 -4.36 21.49
N GLY A 373 7.30 -4.23 20.56
CA GLY A 373 7.28 -3.23 19.49
C GLY A 373 6.08 -3.39 18.56
N TYR A 374 5.72 -4.62 18.21
CA TYR A 374 4.56 -4.92 17.37
C TYR A 374 3.25 -4.51 18.05
N VAL A 375 3.08 -4.88 19.32
CA VAL A 375 1.92 -4.47 20.14
C VAL A 375 1.88 -2.95 20.31
N GLY A 376 3.02 -2.31 20.58
CA GLY A 376 3.10 -0.85 20.71
C GLY A 376 2.63 -0.12 19.44
N ARG A 377 3.07 -0.57 18.27
CA ARG A 377 2.61 -0.03 16.98
C ARG A 377 1.10 -0.24 16.77
N PHE A 378 0.60 -1.43 17.09
CA PHE A 378 -0.84 -1.72 17.01
C PHE A 378 -1.64 -0.75 17.89
N VAL A 379 -1.25 -0.57 19.16
CA VAL A 379 -1.92 0.36 20.10
C VAL A 379 -1.92 1.78 19.55
N MET A 380 -0.81 2.26 18.97
CA MET A 380 -0.78 3.59 18.36
C MET A 380 -1.65 3.69 17.10
N GLN A 381 -1.76 2.62 16.33
CA GLN A 381 -2.61 2.60 15.13
C GLN A 381 -4.09 2.64 15.45
N VAL A 382 -4.57 1.86 16.44
CA VAL A 382 -6.00 1.82 16.78
C VAL A 382 -6.54 3.10 17.42
N GLN A 383 -5.67 4.03 17.79
CA GLN A 383 -6.07 5.39 18.17
C GLN A 383 -6.57 6.22 16.96
N LYS A 384 -6.25 5.80 15.75
CA LYS A 384 -6.66 6.46 14.51
C LYS A 384 -7.99 5.85 14.03
N PRO A 385 -9.06 6.64 13.81
CA PRO A 385 -10.33 6.13 13.33
C PRO A 385 -10.22 5.35 12.00
N GLN A 386 -9.28 5.76 11.14
CA GLN A 386 -8.98 5.09 9.87
C GLN A 386 -8.49 3.63 10.07
N ALA A 387 -7.72 3.38 11.12
CA ALA A 387 -7.28 2.02 11.43
C ALA A 387 -8.45 1.15 11.93
N VAL A 388 -9.33 1.71 12.75
CA VAL A 388 -10.56 1.04 13.20
C VAL A 388 -11.42 0.62 12.00
N ALA A 389 -11.65 1.54 11.08
CA ALA A 389 -12.41 1.27 9.86
C ALA A 389 -11.74 0.20 8.98
N ARG A 390 -10.41 0.24 8.81
CA ARG A 390 -9.66 -0.79 8.06
C ARG A 390 -9.75 -2.17 8.73
N TYR A 391 -9.67 -2.24 10.05
CA TYR A 391 -9.84 -3.52 10.75
C TYR A 391 -11.26 -4.07 10.60
N ALA A 392 -12.28 -3.21 10.67
CA ALA A 392 -13.65 -3.61 10.43
C ALA A 392 -13.85 -4.13 9.00
N LEU A 393 -13.24 -3.46 8.02
CA LEU A 393 -13.28 -3.90 6.61
C LEU A 393 -12.58 -5.24 6.39
N ASN A 394 -11.47 -5.50 7.09
CA ASN A 394 -10.73 -6.77 6.98
C ASN A 394 -11.47 -7.96 7.63
N ILE A 395 -12.48 -7.72 8.45
CA ILE A 395 -13.30 -8.77 9.09
C ILE A 395 -14.44 -9.21 8.14
N GLU A 396 -14.92 -8.31 7.28
CA GLU A 396 -15.99 -8.59 6.30
C GLU A 396 -15.49 -9.34 5.06
#